data_d53f50fcae53503525410ed8eb8ac250
#
_entry.id   d53f50fcae53503525410ed8eb8ac250
#
_cell.length_a   1.000
_cell.length_b   1.000
_cell.length_c   1.000
_cell.angle_alpha   90.00
_cell.angle_beta   90.00
_cell.angle_gamma   90.00
#
_symmetry.space_group_name_H-M   'P 1'
#
loop_
_entity.id
_entity.type
_entity.pdbx_description
1 polymer ?
#
loop_
_entity_poly.entity_id
_entity_poly.type
_entity_poly.pdbx_seq_one_letter_code
_entity_poly.pdbx_strand_id
1 'polypeptide(L)'
;MPLPGEKAHRKLAPMMRIKELEELEMEQLNPQEAGVMALFYPDLQQKTRMVLILRRTYKGVHSNQVGFPGGRVEPEDRNMEHTALRETEEEVGVSQNSVEVIAKLSRLYIPPSNFWVYPFIGVLDHTPELIPQESEVEEIMEVLLSDFLDDDNLVNETLSTSYATEIEVPAYKLNNKIVWGATGMMLAEVREMLLRI
;
A
#
# COMPACT_ATOMS: atom_id res chain seq x y z
N MET A 1 4.04 17.89 -11.10
CA MET A 1 4.43 16.80 -12.03
C MET A 1 3.23 15.89 -12.22
N PRO A 2 2.87 15.42 -13.45
CA PRO A 2 1.75 14.51 -13.62
C PRO A 2 2.05 13.16 -12.96
N LEU A 3 1.01 12.57 -12.34
CA LEU A 3 1.12 11.26 -11.70
C LEU A 3 1.42 10.15 -12.74
N PRO A 4 2.22 9.14 -12.40
CA PRO A 4 2.44 7.96 -13.24
C PRO A 4 1.15 7.17 -13.50
N GLY A 5 0.31 7.06 -12.48
CA GLY A 5 -1.04 6.51 -12.55
C GLY A 5 -1.11 5.05 -13.00
N GLU A 6 -2.18 4.74 -13.71
CA GLU A 6 -2.47 3.37 -14.18
C GLU A 6 -1.30 2.73 -14.94
N LYS A 7 -0.51 3.53 -15.68
CA LYS A 7 0.66 3.03 -16.41
C LYS A 7 1.71 2.43 -15.46
N ALA A 8 1.90 3.04 -14.28
CA ALA A 8 2.77 2.48 -13.25
C ALA A 8 2.14 1.25 -12.60
N HIS A 9 0.85 1.33 -12.27
CA HIS A 9 0.11 0.22 -11.66
C HIS A 9 0.20 -1.07 -12.50
N ARG A 10 0.05 -0.96 -13.82
CA ARG A 10 0.10 -2.10 -14.75
C ARG A 10 1.43 -2.86 -14.72
N LYS A 11 2.54 -2.24 -14.31
CA LYS A 11 3.85 -2.90 -14.25
C LYS A 11 3.91 -4.01 -13.18
N LEU A 12 3.17 -3.83 -12.10
CA LEU A 12 3.09 -4.79 -10.98
C LEU A 12 1.70 -5.41 -10.85
N ALA A 13 0.84 -5.25 -11.86
CA ALA A 13 -0.46 -5.89 -11.88
C ALA A 13 -0.33 -7.35 -12.33
N PRO A 14 -0.85 -8.33 -11.58
CA PRO A 14 -1.00 -9.69 -12.07
C PRO A 14 -1.81 -9.69 -13.38
N MET A 15 -1.42 -10.53 -14.35
CA MET A 15 -2.06 -10.58 -15.67
C MET A 15 -3.59 -10.80 -15.59
N MET A 16 -4.03 -11.64 -14.66
CA MET A 16 -5.45 -11.86 -14.40
C MET A 16 -6.18 -10.59 -13.95
N ARG A 17 -5.48 -9.73 -13.18
CA ARG A 17 -6.04 -8.46 -12.69
C ARG A 17 -6.24 -7.47 -13.82
N ILE A 18 -5.31 -7.41 -14.77
CA ILE A 18 -5.43 -6.53 -15.96
C ILE A 18 -6.67 -6.91 -16.75
N LYS A 19 -6.87 -8.19 -17.04
CA LYS A 19 -8.05 -8.68 -17.76
C LYS A 19 -9.35 -8.39 -17.02
N GLU A 20 -9.38 -8.67 -15.73
CA GLU A 20 -10.56 -8.42 -14.90
C GLU A 20 -10.94 -6.93 -14.92
N LEU A 21 -9.98 -6.02 -14.78
CA LEU A 21 -10.23 -4.57 -14.81
C LEU A 21 -10.71 -4.07 -16.18
N GLU A 22 -10.28 -4.71 -17.28
CA GLU A 22 -10.71 -4.39 -18.64
C GLU A 22 -12.14 -4.86 -18.95
N GLU A 23 -12.61 -5.91 -18.28
CA GLU A 23 -13.94 -6.51 -18.46
C GLU A 23 -15.00 -5.94 -17.50
N LEU A 24 -14.60 -5.18 -16.46
CA LEU A 24 -15.50 -4.66 -15.44
C LEU A 24 -16.33 -3.48 -15.95
N GLU A 25 -17.64 -3.58 -15.80
CA GLU A 25 -18.58 -2.48 -15.96
C GLU A 25 -18.67 -1.66 -14.66
N MET A 26 -17.79 -0.68 -14.50
CA MET A 26 -17.63 0.11 -13.27
C MET A 26 -18.92 0.81 -12.83
N GLU A 27 -19.83 1.11 -13.74
CA GLU A 27 -21.11 1.79 -13.46
C GLU A 27 -22.08 0.92 -12.65
N GLN A 28 -21.91 -0.39 -12.67
CA GLN A 28 -22.76 -1.34 -11.95
C GLN A 28 -22.23 -1.68 -10.55
N LEU A 29 -21.03 -1.21 -10.22
CA LEU A 29 -20.39 -1.48 -8.94
C LEU A 29 -20.79 -0.41 -7.92
N ASN A 30 -20.97 -0.83 -6.67
CA ASN A 30 -21.10 0.08 -5.53
C ASN A 30 -19.88 -0.13 -4.61
N PRO A 31 -18.69 0.35 -5.00
CA PRO A 31 -17.46 0.12 -4.24
C PRO A 31 -17.45 0.91 -2.94
N GLN A 32 -16.84 0.32 -1.93
CA GLN A 32 -16.46 1.01 -0.71
C GLN A 32 -15.19 1.85 -0.97
N GLU A 33 -14.88 2.76 -0.06
CA GLU A 33 -13.71 3.61 -0.17
C GLU A 33 -12.77 3.41 1.01
N ALA A 34 -11.47 3.48 0.73
CA ALA A 34 -10.42 3.35 1.72
C ALA A 34 -9.28 4.35 1.46
N GLY A 35 -8.68 4.88 2.52
CA GLY A 35 -7.48 5.70 2.47
C GLY A 35 -6.28 4.93 3.00
N VAL A 36 -5.13 5.03 2.32
CA VAL A 36 -3.87 4.38 2.76
C VAL A 36 -2.69 5.34 2.68
N MET A 37 -1.67 5.12 3.49
CA MET A 37 -0.52 6.02 3.64
C MET A 37 0.80 5.33 3.34
N ALA A 38 1.50 5.77 2.31
CA ALA A 38 2.93 5.50 2.12
C ALA A 38 3.70 6.47 3.01
N LEU A 39 3.97 6.05 4.25
CA LEU A 39 4.64 6.88 5.26
C LEU A 39 6.15 6.72 5.18
N PHE A 40 6.87 7.84 5.03
CA PHE A 40 8.33 7.88 5.03
C PHE A 40 8.87 8.67 6.22
N TYR A 41 10.01 8.24 6.75
CA TYR A 41 10.67 8.91 7.86
C TYR A 41 12.18 8.64 7.86
N PRO A 42 13.01 9.52 8.49
CA PRO A 42 14.43 9.25 8.72
C PRO A 42 14.60 8.35 9.94
N ASP A 43 15.39 7.26 9.83
CA ASP A 43 15.80 6.48 10.99
C ASP A 43 16.91 7.19 11.78
N LEU A 44 17.32 6.61 12.91
CA LEU A 44 18.36 7.17 13.78
C LEU A 44 19.72 7.33 13.07
N GLN A 45 19.96 6.65 11.95
CA GLN A 45 21.13 6.77 11.09
C GLN A 45 20.90 7.71 9.90
N GLN A 46 19.80 8.46 9.90
CA GLN A 46 19.38 9.38 8.82
C GLN A 46 19.15 8.68 7.47
N LYS A 47 18.80 7.39 7.49
CA LYS A 47 18.37 6.67 6.31
C LYS A 47 16.85 6.74 6.21
N THR A 48 16.35 6.99 5.00
CA THR A 48 14.90 7.01 4.78
C THR A 48 14.32 5.60 4.84
N ARG A 49 13.26 5.45 5.62
CA ARG A 49 12.46 4.23 5.71
C ARG A 49 11.04 4.49 5.28
N MET A 50 10.39 3.45 4.78
CA MET A 50 8.96 3.41 4.47
C MET A 50 8.28 2.39 5.37
N VAL A 51 7.09 2.75 5.87
CA VAL A 51 6.27 1.86 6.70
C VAL A 51 5.36 1.03 5.81
N LEU A 52 5.42 -0.28 6.00
CA LEU A 52 4.41 -1.25 5.56
C LEU A 52 3.95 -2.06 6.78
N ILE A 53 2.80 -2.69 6.69
CA ILE A 53 2.29 -3.59 7.72
C ILE A 53 2.02 -4.97 7.14
N LEU A 54 2.29 -6.01 7.92
CA LEU A 54 1.74 -7.34 7.69
C LEU A 54 0.42 -7.43 8.44
N ARG A 55 -0.68 -7.56 7.70
CA ARG A 55 -2.01 -7.69 8.29
C ARG A 55 -2.17 -9.04 9.00
N ARG A 56 -2.83 -9.02 10.15
CA ARG A 56 -3.13 -10.26 10.88
C ARG A 56 -3.94 -11.23 10.05
N THR A 57 -3.78 -12.52 10.37
CA THR A 57 -4.57 -13.58 9.75
C THR A 57 -6.01 -13.52 10.25
N TYR A 58 -6.95 -13.30 9.35
CA TYR A 58 -8.39 -13.32 9.62
C TYR A 58 -9.14 -13.95 8.44
N LYS A 59 -10.46 -14.17 8.58
CA LYS A 59 -11.28 -14.67 7.48
C LYS A 59 -11.62 -13.53 6.51
N GLY A 60 -10.71 -13.20 5.59
CA GLY A 60 -10.90 -12.12 4.62
C GLY A 60 -9.87 -12.15 3.49
N VAL A 61 -10.14 -11.36 2.43
CA VAL A 61 -9.39 -11.37 1.17
C VAL A 61 -7.94 -10.90 1.33
N HIS A 62 -7.67 -10.01 2.29
CA HIS A 62 -6.36 -9.40 2.54
C HIS A 62 -5.65 -9.96 3.77
N SER A 63 -6.10 -11.13 4.25
CA SER A 63 -5.50 -11.83 5.38
C SER A 63 -4.05 -12.19 5.10
N ASN A 64 -3.15 -11.94 6.05
CA ASN A 64 -1.72 -12.25 5.96
C ASN A 64 -1.03 -11.62 4.73
N GLN A 65 -1.49 -10.44 4.30
CA GLN A 65 -0.88 -9.69 3.19
C GLN A 65 -0.16 -8.45 3.71
N VAL A 66 0.91 -8.09 3.01
CA VAL A 66 1.61 -6.84 3.26
C VAL A 66 0.87 -5.69 2.58
N GLY A 67 0.65 -4.61 3.32
CA GLY A 67 -0.02 -3.40 2.84
C GLY A 67 0.59 -2.13 3.38
N PHE A 68 0.12 -0.99 2.87
CA PHE A 68 0.27 0.28 3.57
C PHE A 68 -0.63 0.31 4.80
N PRO A 69 -0.28 1.02 5.87
CA PRO A 69 -1.25 1.37 6.89
C PRO A 69 -2.41 2.12 6.24
N GLY A 70 -3.62 1.78 6.67
CA GLY A 70 -4.83 2.34 6.09
C GLY A 70 -6.02 1.41 6.11
N GLY A 71 -7.21 1.98 5.94
CA GLY A 71 -8.45 1.26 6.03
C GLY A 71 -9.64 1.99 5.43
N ARG A 72 -10.82 1.53 5.80
CA ARG A 72 -12.09 1.99 5.28
C ARG A 72 -12.44 3.39 5.80
N VAL A 73 -13.08 4.19 4.93
CA VAL A 73 -13.67 5.47 5.36
C VAL A 73 -14.74 5.25 6.42
N GLU A 74 -14.72 6.08 7.45
CA GLU A 74 -15.74 6.17 8.49
C GLU A 74 -16.55 7.46 8.37
N PRO A 75 -17.78 7.51 8.95
CA PRO A 75 -18.65 8.69 8.86
C PRO A 75 -18.04 9.98 9.40
N GLU A 76 -17.11 9.86 10.35
CA GLU A 76 -16.40 10.96 11.01
C GLU A 76 -15.22 11.47 10.18
N ASP A 77 -14.80 10.74 9.16
CA ASP A 77 -13.69 11.13 8.29
C ASP A 77 -14.09 12.28 7.37
N ARG A 78 -13.33 13.37 7.43
CA ARG A 78 -13.59 14.57 6.62
C ARG A 78 -13.33 14.36 5.13
N ASN A 79 -12.39 13.47 4.81
CA ASN A 79 -11.98 13.10 3.43
C ASN A 79 -11.06 11.87 3.49
N MET A 80 -10.64 11.34 2.33
CA MET A 80 -9.78 10.16 2.22
C MET A 80 -8.38 10.34 2.83
N GLU A 81 -7.86 11.56 2.84
CA GLU A 81 -6.59 11.89 3.49
C GLU A 81 -6.72 11.73 5.01
N HIS A 82 -7.83 12.21 5.58
CA HIS A 82 -8.12 12.04 7.00
C HIS A 82 -8.27 10.56 7.37
N THR A 83 -8.94 9.76 6.52
CA THR A 83 -9.01 8.32 6.68
C THR A 83 -7.62 7.69 6.73
N ALA A 84 -6.75 8.02 5.77
CA ALA A 84 -5.38 7.49 5.73
C ALA A 84 -4.55 7.87 6.95
N LEU A 85 -4.71 9.10 7.45
CA LEU A 85 -4.02 9.58 8.66
C LEU A 85 -4.54 8.90 9.93
N ARG A 86 -5.87 8.78 10.10
CA ARG A 86 -6.51 8.12 11.24
C ARG A 86 -6.07 6.66 11.33
N GLU A 87 -6.20 5.93 10.25
CA GLU A 87 -5.81 4.52 10.18
C GLU A 87 -4.31 4.33 10.45
N THR A 88 -3.46 5.25 9.94
CA THR A 88 -2.02 5.22 10.23
C THR A 88 -1.74 5.40 11.73
N GLU A 89 -2.45 6.32 12.40
CA GLU A 89 -2.34 6.50 13.85
C GLU A 89 -2.81 5.24 14.60
N GLU A 90 -3.93 4.66 14.20
CA GLU A 90 -4.50 3.45 14.81
C GLU A 90 -3.61 2.22 14.62
N GLU A 91 -3.16 1.94 13.39
CA GLU A 91 -2.43 0.72 13.05
C GLU A 91 -0.95 0.73 13.45
N VAL A 92 -0.28 1.90 13.43
CA VAL A 92 1.17 2.01 13.67
C VAL A 92 1.57 3.02 14.75
N GLY A 93 0.63 3.71 15.41
CA GLY A 93 0.87 4.59 16.54
C GLY A 93 1.42 5.98 16.18
N VAL A 94 1.48 6.33 14.89
CA VAL A 94 2.01 7.63 14.45
C VAL A 94 0.92 8.69 14.46
N SER A 95 1.08 9.73 15.28
CA SER A 95 0.08 10.79 15.39
C SER A 95 -0.20 11.48 14.05
N GLN A 96 -1.49 11.65 13.71
CA GLN A 96 -1.95 12.36 12.51
C GLN A 96 -1.33 13.76 12.38
N ASN A 97 -1.13 14.44 13.50
CA ASN A 97 -0.61 15.81 13.52
C ASN A 97 0.89 15.90 13.21
N SER A 98 1.62 14.79 13.27
CA SER A 98 3.06 14.74 12.98
C SER A 98 3.34 14.41 11.50
N VAL A 99 2.35 13.93 10.76
CA VAL A 99 2.52 13.53 9.35
C VAL A 99 2.25 14.71 8.43
N GLU A 100 3.23 15.11 7.64
CA GLU A 100 3.03 16.02 6.52
C GLU A 100 2.64 15.22 5.28
N VAL A 101 1.41 15.41 4.78
CA VAL A 101 0.96 14.78 3.53
C VAL A 101 1.43 15.60 2.36
N ILE A 102 2.38 15.06 1.58
CA ILE A 102 3.04 15.79 0.48
C ILE A 102 2.49 15.47 -0.90
N ALA A 103 1.77 14.35 -1.06
CA ALA A 103 1.14 13.99 -2.33
C ALA A 103 -0.06 13.06 -2.14
N LYS A 104 -1.03 13.20 -3.05
CA LYS A 104 -2.08 12.21 -3.32
C LYS A 104 -1.71 11.46 -4.59
N LEU A 105 -1.76 10.13 -4.55
CA LEU A 105 -1.51 9.24 -5.69
C LEU A 105 -2.80 8.93 -6.47
N SER A 106 -2.64 8.18 -7.55
CA SER A 106 -3.77 7.70 -8.34
C SER A 106 -4.55 6.64 -7.56
N ARG A 107 -5.87 6.80 -7.51
CA ARG A 107 -6.72 5.78 -6.88
C ARG A 107 -6.65 4.46 -7.63
N LEU A 108 -6.80 3.38 -6.90
CA LEU A 108 -6.78 2.01 -7.43
C LEU A 108 -8.06 1.27 -7.04
N TYR A 109 -8.73 0.65 -8.01
CA TYR A 109 -9.84 -0.26 -7.72
C TYR A 109 -9.33 -1.68 -7.46
N ILE A 110 -9.85 -2.31 -6.40
CA ILE A 110 -9.51 -3.67 -5.98
C ILE A 110 -10.74 -4.57 -6.09
N PRO A 111 -10.94 -5.27 -7.21
CA PRO A 111 -12.13 -6.09 -7.45
C PRO A 111 -12.44 -7.14 -6.36
N PRO A 112 -11.48 -7.95 -5.83
CA PRO A 112 -11.80 -8.98 -4.85
C PRO A 112 -12.45 -8.47 -3.57
N SER A 113 -12.15 -7.23 -3.17
CA SER A 113 -12.73 -6.60 -1.98
C SER A 113 -13.76 -5.53 -2.29
N ASN A 114 -13.95 -5.19 -3.57
CA ASN A 114 -14.82 -4.11 -4.05
C ASN A 114 -14.52 -2.77 -3.37
N PHE A 115 -13.24 -2.36 -3.40
CA PHE A 115 -12.78 -1.09 -2.85
C PHE A 115 -12.16 -0.18 -3.91
N TRP A 116 -12.46 1.12 -3.83
CA TRP A 116 -11.59 2.18 -4.31
C TRP A 116 -10.62 2.55 -3.20
N VAL A 117 -9.32 2.42 -3.46
CA VAL A 117 -8.26 2.81 -2.53
C VAL A 117 -7.61 4.10 -2.99
N TYR A 118 -7.47 5.04 -2.07
CA TYR A 118 -6.86 6.36 -2.27
C TYR A 118 -5.53 6.42 -1.52
N PRO A 119 -4.40 6.24 -2.21
CA PRO A 119 -3.09 6.30 -1.58
C PRO A 119 -2.60 7.74 -1.44
N PHE A 120 -1.91 8.00 -0.33
CA PHE A 120 -1.23 9.26 -0.05
C PHE A 120 0.24 9.01 0.29
N ILE A 121 1.10 10.00 0.08
CA ILE A 121 2.48 10.01 0.57
C ILE A 121 2.54 10.95 1.75
N GLY A 122 2.94 10.42 2.90
CA GLY A 122 3.20 11.18 4.11
C GLY A 122 4.67 11.10 4.51
N VAL A 123 5.17 12.17 5.11
CA VAL A 123 6.54 12.25 5.61
C VAL A 123 6.57 12.70 7.06
N LEU A 124 7.56 12.22 7.81
CA LEU A 124 7.93 12.71 9.13
C LEU A 124 9.33 13.31 9.05
N ASP A 125 9.60 14.31 9.87
CA ASP A 125 10.93 14.93 10.02
C ASP A 125 11.80 14.28 11.11
N HIS A 126 11.25 13.27 11.80
CA HIS A 126 11.91 12.55 12.89
C HIS A 126 11.63 11.05 12.84
N THR A 127 12.42 10.26 13.57
CA THR A 127 12.19 8.83 13.77
C THR A 127 11.01 8.63 14.72
N PRO A 128 9.90 8.03 14.29
CA PRO A 128 8.75 7.77 15.14
C PRO A 128 8.99 6.57 16.08
N GLU A 129 8.25 6.52 17.18
CA GLU A 129 8.00 5.27 17.90
C GLU A 129 6.83 4.55 17.22
N LEU A 130 7.11 3.39 16.64
CA LEU A 130 6.09 2.60 15.93
C LEU A 130 5.49 1.57 16.89
N ILE A 131 4.16 1.63 17.07
CA ILE A 131 3.41 0.75 17.98
C ILE A 131 2.32 0.03 17.17
N PRO A 132 2.45 -1.29 16.94
CA PRO A 132 1.45 -2.01 16.18
C PRO A 132 0.15 -2.17 16.97
N GLN A 133 -0.99 -1.97 16.30
CA GLN A 133 -2.29 -2.35 16.84
C GLN A 133 -2.44 -3.87 16.80
N GLU A 134 -2.29 -4.53 17.92
CA GLU A 134 -2.20 -6.01 18.01
C GLU A 134 -3.42 -6.76 17.44
N SER A 135 -4.58 -6.13 17.33
CA SER A 135 -5.78 -6.76 16.75
C SER A 135 -5.73 -6.88 15.23
N GLU A 136 -5.00 -6.00 14.54
CA GLU A 136 -5.01 -5.88 13.07
C GLU A 136 -3.65 -6.05 12.42
N VAL A 137 -2.58 -5.64 13.12
CA VAL A 137 -1.20 -5.66 12.65
C VAL A 137 -0.43 -6.80 13.30
N GLU A 138 0.09 -7.71 12.49
CA GLU A 138 0.97 -8.79 12.93
C GLU A 138 2.42 -8.30 13.06
N GLU A 139 2.87 -7.46 12.12
CA GLU A 139 4.23 -6.94 12.05
C GLU A 139 4.24 -5.57 11.36
N ILE A 140 4.99 -4.61 11.92
CA ILE A 140 5.33 -3.37 11.20
C ILE A 140 6.66 -3.61 10.48
N MET A 141 6.68 -3.36 9.18
CA MET A 141 7.84 -3.52 8.32
C MET A 141 8.45 -2.14 8.02
N GLU A 142 9.65 -1.91 8.52
CA GLU A 142 10.43 -0.69 8.26
C GLU A 142 11.37 -0.93 7.08
N VAL A 143 10.92 -0.63 5.87
CA VAL A 143 11.64 -0.89 4.62
C VAL A 143 12.61 0.23 4.32
N LEU A 144 13.89 -0.06 4.11
CA LEU A 144 14.85 0.93 3.63
C LEU A 144 14.48 1.42 2.23
N LEU A 145 14.52 2.73 2.01
CA LEU A 145 14.25 3.32 0.71
C LEU A 145 15.21 2.80 -0.38
N SER A 146 16.50 2.58 -0.02
CA SER A 146 17.47 1.97 -0.92
C SER A 146 17.06 0.60 -1.41
N ASP A 147 16.54 -0.25 -0.51
CA ASP A 147 16.12 -1.61 -0.84
C ASP A 147 14.84 -1.60 -1.69
N PHE A 148 13.93 -0.66 -1.41
CA PHE A 148 12.73 -0.48 -2.23
C PHE A 148 13.05 -0.01 -3.65
N LEU A 149 14.09 0.81 -3.82
CA LEU A 149 14.52 1.33 -5.13
C LEU A 149 15.44 0.37 -5.89
N ASP A 150 15.96 -0.67 -5.25
CA ASP A 150 16.83 -1.65 -5.88
C ASP A 150 16.03 -2.56 -6.83
N ASP A 151 16.48 -2.66 -8.09
CA ASP A 151 15.88 -3.51 -9.11
C ASP A 151 15.99 -5.01 -8.79
N ASP A 152 17.00 -5.42 -8.02
CA ASP A 152 17.18 -6.81 -7.60
C ASP A 152 16.07 -7.31 -6.66
N ASN A 153 15.32 -6.37 -6.05
CA ASN A 153 14.15 -6.68 -5.23
C ASN A 153 12.82 -6.74 -6.02
N LEU A 154 12.86 -6.49 -7.35
CA LEU A 154 11.74 -6.77 -8.25
C LEU A 154 11.83 -8.22 -8.71
N VAL A 155 10.84 -9.02 -8.35
CA VAL A 155 10.83 -10.47 -8.58
C VAL A 155 9.52 -10.92 -9.23
N ASN A 156 9.55 -12.09 -9.87
CA ASN A 156 8.35 -12.84 -10.22
C ASN A 156 8.21 -14.00 -9.23
N GLU A 157 7.07 -14.10 -8.57
CA GLU A 157 6.80 -15.15 -7.59
C GLU A 157 5.59 -15.97 -8.00
N THR A 158 5.65 -17.28 -7.72
CA THR A 158 4.51 -18.18 -7.90
C THR A 158 3.76 -18.30 -6.58
N LEU A 159 2.54 -17.82 -6.55
CA LEU A 159 1.72 -17.76 -5.34
C LEU A 159 0.43 -18.56 -5.50
N SER A 160 -0.06 -19.08 -4.38
CA SER A 160 -1.42 -19.60 -4.26
C SER A 160 -2.24 -18.71 -3.35
N THR A 161 -3.42 -18.33 -3.81
CA THR A 161 -4.36 -17.46 -3.10
C THR A 161 -5.66 -18.19 -2.80
N SER A 162 -6.59 -17.56 -2.09
CA SER A 162 -7.93 -18.11 -1.87
C SER A 162 -8.76 -18.27 -3.15
N TYR A 163 -8.36 -17.65 -4.26
CA TYR A 163 -9.11 -17.61 -5.53
C TYR A 163 -8.29 -18.09 -6.74
N ALA A 164 -6.99 -18.40 -6.58
CA ALA A 164 -6.16 -18.93 -7.65
C ALA A 164 -4.98 -19.73 -7.10
N THR A 165 -4.60 -20.81 -7.77
CA THR A 165 -3.46 -21.66 -7.44
C THR A 165 -2.36 -21.49 -8.47
N GLU A 166 -1.08 -21.45 -8.01
CA GLU A 166 0.12 -21.36 -8.86
C GLU A 166 0.08 -20.24 -9.90
N ILE A 167 -0.28 -19.02 -9.45
CA ILE A 167 -0.21 -17.84 -10.31
C ILE A 167 1.17 -17.19 -10.20
N GLU A 168 1.78 -16.90 -11.35
CA GLU A 168 2.97 -16.07 -11.42
C GLU A 168 2.57 -14.59 -11.33
N VAL A 169 3.17 -13.86 -10.38
CA VAL A 169 2.87 -12.45 -10.15
C VAL A 169 4.15 -11.64 -10.04
N PRO A 170 4.19 -10.43 -10.62
CA PRO A 170 5.25 -9.49 -10.34
C PRO A 170 5.10 -8.96 -8.91
N ALA A 171 6.22 -8.84 -8.21
CA ALA A 171 6.23 -8.49 -6.78
C ALA A 171 7.52 -7.76 -6.39
N TYR A 172 7.50 -7.14 -5.23
CA TYR A 172 8.71 -6.73 -4.50
C TYR A 172 9.03 -7.76 -3.42
N LYS A 173 10.32 -8.06 -3.25
CA LYS A 173 10.83 -8.81 -2.10
C LYS A 173 11.46 -7.84 -1.12
N LEU A 174 10.72 -7.45 -0.08
CA LEU A 174 11.13 -6.46 0.93
C LEU A 174 11.13 -7.10 2.32
N ASN A 175 12.20 -6.91 3.08
CA ASN A 175 12.35 -7.51 4.44
C ASN A 175 11.99 -9.01 4.47
N ASN A 176 12.41 -9.78 3.45
CA ASN A 176 12.06 -11.21 3.26
C ASN A 176 10.57 -11.52 3.10
N LYS A 177 9.73 -10.53 2.82
CA LYS A 177 8.31 -10.69 2.50
C LYS A 177 8.06 -10.39 1.02
N ILE A 178 7.06 -11.03 0.45
CA ILE A 178 6.61 -10.78 -0.92
C ILE A 178 5.47 -9.77 -0.89
N VAL A 179 5.68 -8.63 -1.55
CA VAL A 179 4.71 -7.53 -1.63
C VAL A 179 4.19 -7.45 -3.06
N TRP A 180 2.95 -7.79 -3.28
CA TRP A 180 2.32 -7.95 -4.59
C TRP A 180 0.88 -7.41 -4.62
N GLY A 181 0.17 -7.61 -5.71
CA GLY A 181 -1.23 -7.22 -5.86
C GLY A 181 -1.42 -5.71 -5.75
N ALA A 182 -2.47 -5.28 -5.06
CA ALA A 182 -2.81 -3.86 -4.94
C ALA A 182 -1.67 -3.04 -4.31
N THR A 183 -1.02 -3.56 -3.27
CA THR A 183 0.12 -2.90 -2.63
C THR A 183 1.30 -2.77 -3.59
N GLY A 184 1.65 -3.84 -4.31
CA GLY A 184 2.69 -3.80 -5.33
C GLY A 184 2.40 -2.79 -6.45
N MET A 185 1.15 -2.71 -6.90
CA MET A 185 0.71 -1.76 -7.92
C MET A 185 0.86 -0.30 -7.44
N MET A 186 0.44 0.00 -6.21
CA MET A 186 0.60 1.34 -5.62
C MET A 186 2.09 1.68 -5.38
N LEU A 187 2.89 0.71 -4.92
CA LEU A 187 4.34 0.87 -4.77
C LEU A 187 5.02 1.17 -6.11
N ALA A 188 4.56 0.59 -7.23
CA ALA A 188 5.10 0.92 -8.55
C ALA A 188 4.91 2.40 -8.90
N GLU A 189 3.78 3.01 -8.52
CA GLU A 189 3.55 4.44 -8.71
C GLU A 189 4.47 5.29 -7.81
N VAL A 190 4.58 4.93 -6.52
CA VAL A 190 5.51 5.58 -5.58
C VAL A 190 6.93 5.54 -6.12
N ARG A 191 7.40 4.37 -6.57
CA ARG A 191 8.74 4.20 -7.12
C ARG A 191 8.99 5.09 -8.35
N GLU A 192 8.06 5.10 -9.29
CA GLU A 192 8.18 5.96 -10.47
C GLU A 192 8.20 7.46 -10.13
N MET A 193 7.48 7.89 -9.11
CA MET A 193 7.55 9.27 -8.64
C MET A 193 8.93 9.59 -8.05
N LEU A 194 9.45 8.73 -7.20
CA LEU A 194 10.76 8.92 -6.56
C LEU A 194 11.92 8.91 -7.57
N LEU A 195 11.83 8.09 -8.61
CA LEU A 195 12.87 8.05 -9.67
C LEU A 195 12.85 9.26 -10.61
N ARG A 196 11.86 10.16 -10.52
CA ARG A 196 11.78 11.38 -11.33
C ARG A 196 12.32 12.62 -10.60
N ILE A 197 12.66 12.48 -9.33
CA ILE A 197 13.25 13.53 -8.50
C ILE A 197 14.78 13.46 -8.58
#